data_3a058a5d67063d9fc1ed3d6fffbc6730
#
_entry.id   3a058a5d67063d9fc1ed3d6fffbc6730
#
_cell.length_a   1.000
_cell.length_b   1.000
_cell.length_c   1.000
_cell.angle_alpha   90.00
_cell.angle_beta   90.00
_cell.angle_gamma   90.00
#
_symmetry.space_group_name_H-M   'P 1'
#
loop_
_entity.id
_entity.type
_entity.pdbx_description
1 polymer ?
#
loop_
_entity_poly.entity_id
_entity_poly.type
_entity_poly.pdbx_seq_one_letter_code
_entity_poly.pdbx_strand_id
1 'polypeptide(L)'
;EIDLPGHQLAALAAYPELGCTGGPYEVWKQWGVSEDVICAGNEKAMQFLEDVLLEVMEVFPSEYIHIGGDEVPRDRWKECPKCQAKIKELGIKGDQQHSAEDYLQSYVMTRMERFVESHGRHVIGWDEILDGELAPNATVMSWRGSSGGYKAAKMHHNVIMTPNDVLYFDYYQSLDTDSEPISIGGYNPVKKVYLYEPIPDGLTEEEQQYILGPQANIWTEYTSTFNLVLYRMIPRIGALAEMQWCLPEQKDYENWVLREYRMTKLYDLYDWNYAKHIFDLEVKITPVVEEGFINVNISKLVDGDIVYVIDDKAPLRYTEPLHINSDCTLSCYISRSDGTRGKLIKSEFRFSKASMKPITLKNQPNKQYAYDGAQVLIDGLHGHTNYRSGRWLGWYGTDLDATIDLNEPTEISQVKFNLNVNMKDWIFNAKSVKVLVSDDGIDFKEIASKDYDMVPADYIPDLYPVELEFEPVTTRYVEVVVTPYDCPKGHTGYGYPAWIFVDEIEVY
;
A
#
# COMPACT_ATOMS: atom_id res chain seq x y z
N GLU A 1 5.02 -16.85 -17.55
CA GLU A 1 5.22 -15.45 -17.93
C GLU A 1 6.65 -15.23 -18.39
N ILE A 2 6.82 -14.51 -19.49
CA ILE A 2 8.09 -13.98 -19.99
C ILE A 2 7.86 -12.51 -20.27
N ASP A 3 8.40 -11.65 -19.43
CA ASP A 3 8.22 -10.21 -19.53
C ASP A 3 8.94 -9.62 -20.74
N LEU A 4 8.24 -8.78 -21.53
CA LEU A 4 8.80 -8.07 -22.66
C LEU A 4 7.97 -6.81 -22.98
N PRO A 5 8.57 -5.78 -23.57
CA PRO A 5 10.00 -5.56 -23.82
C PRO A 5 10.76 -4.95 -22.62
N GLY A 6 10.05 -4.68 -21.49
CA GLY A 6 10.60 -4.27 -20.20
C GLY A 6 11.20 -5.42 -19.40
N HIS A 7 11.74 -5.14 -18.22
CA HIS A 7 12.28 -6.13 -17.26
C HIS A 7 13.32 -7.11 -17.83
N GLN A 8 13.95 -6.76 -18.97
CA GLN A 8 14.86 -7.62 -19.73
C GLN A 8 16.35 -7.30 -19.51
N LEU A 9 16.71 -6.59 -18.43
CA LEU A 9 18.10 -6.16 -18.24
C LEU A 9 19.07 -7.32 -18.06
N ALA A 10 18.61 -8.47 -17.53
CA ALA A 10 19.42 -9.68 -17.47
C ALA A 10 19.76 -10.23 -18.88
N ALA A 11 18.77 -10.22 -19.79
CA ALA A 11 19.00 -10.59 -21.18
C ALA A 11 19.91 -9.58 -21.88
N LEU A 12 19.75 -8.28 -21.64
CA LEU A 12 20.61 -7.24 -22.18
C LEU A 12 22.05 -7.31 -21.65
N ALA A 13 22.26 -7.75 -20.40
CA ALA A 13 23.58 -7.98 -19.86
C ALA A 13 24.30 -9.16 -20.57
N ALA A 14 23.54 -10.16 -20.99
CA ALA A 14 24.06 -11.31 -21.77
C ALA A 14 24.22 -11.01 -23.27
N TYR A 15 23.30 -10.24 -23.84
CA TYR A 15 23.20 -9.91 -25.27
C TYR A 15 23.04 -8.38 -25.49
N PRO A 16 24.10 -7.59 -25.23
CA PRO A 16 23.99 -6.11 -25.21
C PRO A 16 23.57 -5.50 -26.56
N GLU A 17 23.79 -6.20 -27.67
CA GLU A 17 23.36 -5.77 -29.01
C GLU A 17 21.83 -5.70 -29.18
N LEU A 18 21.05 -6.33 -28.29
CA LEU A 18 19.59 -6.29 -28.32
C LEU A 18 19.01 -4.99 -27.72
N GLY A 19 19.80 -4.25 -26.98
CA GLY A 19 19.41 -2.97 -26.39
C GLY A 19 19.63 -1.76 -27.32
N CYS A 20 19.08 -0.63 -26.91
CA CYS A 20 19.15 0.63 -27.69
C CYS A 20 20.56 1.22 -27.75
N THR A 21 21.33 1.14 -26.65
CA THR A 21 22.68 1.73 -26.54
C THR A 21 23.80 0.77 -26.99
N GLY A 22 23.49 -0.54 -27.08
CA GLY A 22 24.47 -1.59 -27.37
C GLY A 22 25.38 -1.95 -26.18
N GLY A 23 25.04 -1.49 -24.98
CA GLY A 23 25.73 -1.77 -23.74
C GLY A 23 27.05 -0.99 -23.52
N PRO A 24 27.86 -1.40 -22.54
CA PRO A 24 27.65 -2.59 -21.69
C PRO A 24 26.49 -2.43 -20.70
N TYR A 25 25.81 -3.51 -20.40
CA TYR A 25 24.75 -3.56 -19.38
C TYR A 25 25.17 -4.48 -18.24
N GLU A 26 24.68 -4.18 -17.02
CA GLU A 26 24.79 -5.06 -15.86
C GLU A 26 23.40 -5.49 -15.42
N VAL A 27 23.30 -6.63 -14.74
CA VAL A 27 22.04 -7.05 -14.10
C VAL A 27 21.59 -6.00 -13.09
N TRP A 28 20.29 -5.78 -13.00
CA TRP A 28 19.73 -4.75 -12.09
C TRP A 28 20.00 -5.12 -10.62
N LYS A 29 20.50 -4.18 -9.84
CA LYS A 29 20.90 -4.36 -8.43
C LYS A 29 20.28 -3.31 -7.50
N GLN A 30 19.37 -2.50 -8.02
CA GLN A 30 18.75 -1.39 -7.31
C GLN A 30 17.23 -1.60 -7.26
N TRP A 31 16.58 -0.93 -6.33
CA TRP A 31 15.13 -0.85 -6.34
C TRP A 31 14.65 0.03 -7.52
N GLY A 32 13.54 -0.36 -8.13
CA GLY A 32 12.89 0.38 -9.22
C GLY A 32 13.05 -0.29 -10.59
N VAL A 33 12.60 0.40 -11.63
CA VAL A 33 12.56 -0.07 -13.01
C VAL A 33 13.77 0.48 -13.78
N SER A 34 14.42 -0.38 -14.57
CA SER A 34 15.53 0.04 -15.44
C SER A 34 15.00 0.78 -16.67
N GLU A 35 15.67 1.89 -17.05
CA GLU A 35 15.40 2.59 -18.31
C GLU A 35 15.81 1.77 -19.54
N ASP A 36 16.71 0.77 -19.37
CA ASP A 36 17.21 -0.04 -20.46
C ASP A 36 16.26 -1.20 -20.75
N VAL A 37 15.67 -1.18 -21.92
CA VAL A 37 14.68 -2.12 -22.44
C VAL A 37 15.12 -2.67 -23.78
N ILE A 38 14.48 -3.75 -24.26
CA ILE A 38 14.71 -4.30 -25.59
C ILE A 38 14.48 -3.21 -26.66
N CYS A 39 15.37 -3.15 -27.64
CA CYS A 39 15.30 -2.18 -28.73
C CYS A 39 14.22 -2.58 -29.74
N ALA A 40 13.05 -1.94 -29.69
CA ALA A 40 11.92 -2.21 -30.58
C ALA A 40 12.24 -1.95 -32.08
N GLY A 41 13.21 -1.10 -32.38
CA GLY A 41 13.67 -0.84 -33.74
C GLY A 41 14.75 -1.80 -34.26
N ASN A 42 15.13 -2.81 -33.46
CA ASN A 42 16.18 -3.77 -33.81
C ASN A 42 15.55 -5.11 -34.20
N GLU A 43 15.60 -5.48 -35.48
CA GLU A 43 14.99 -6.70 -35.98
C GLU A 43 15.60 -7.97 -35.35
N LYS A 44 16.91 -7.98 -35.00
CA LYS A 44 17.53 -9.08 -34.28
C LYS A 44 16.96 -9.24 -32.87
N ALA A 45 16.60 -8.13 -32.23
CA ALA A 45 15.98 -8.19 -30.91
C ALA A 45 14.55 -8.73 -30.99
N MET A 46 13.79 -8.34 -32.02
CA MET A 46 12.47 -8.90 -32.24
C MET A 46 12.50 -10.40 -32.56
N GLN A 47 13.45 -10.86 -33.38
CA GLN A 47 13.64 -12.26 -33.67
C GLN A 47 14.05 -13.04 -32.40
N PHE A 48 14.92 -12.47 -31.57
CA PHE A 48 15.30 -13.09 -30.29
C PHE A 48 14.10 -13.31 -29.38
N LEU A 49 13.18 -12.35 -29.27
CA LEU A 49 11.95 -12.52 -28.50
C LEU A 49 11.06 -13.64 -29.08
N GLU A 50 10.92 -13.72 -30.39
CA GLU A 50 10.19 -14.79 -31.07
C GLU A 50 10.82 -16.16 -30.80
N ASP A 51 12.14 -16.28 -30.86
CA ASP A 51 12.88 -17.51 -30.58
C ASP A 51 12.70 -17.97 -29.11
N VAL A 52 12.75 -17.04 -28.16
CA VAL A 52 12.48 -17.31 -26.73
C VAL A 52 11.05 -17.80 -26.52
N LEU A 53 10.07 -17.11 -27.14
CA LEU A 53 8.66 -17.53 -27.03
C LEU A 53 8.42 -18.92 -27.65
N LEU A 54 9.11 -19.27 -28.74
CA LEU A 54 9.04 -20.59 -29.34
C LEU A 54 9.51 -21.67 -28.36
N GLU A 55 10.69 -21.51 -27.74
CA GLU A 55 11.20 -22.43 -26.72
C GLU A 55 10.25 -22.55 -25.52
N VAL A 56 9.69 -21.42 -25.06
CA VAL A 56 8.71 -21.40 -23.96
C VAL A 56 7.47 -22.23 -24.34
N MET A 57 6.96 -22.08 -25.55
CA MET A 57 5.79 -22.86 -26.02
C MET A 57 6.09 -24.35 -26.17
N GLU A 58 7.33 -24.74 -26.46
CA GLU A 58 7.77 -26.14 -26.46
C GLU A 58 7.82 -26.75 -25.06
N VAL A 59 8.23 -25.98 -24.07
CA VAL A 59 8.37 -26.43 -22.66
C VAL A 59 7.02 -26.45 -21.94
N PHE A 60 6.19 -25.43 -22.14
CA PHE A 60 4.92 -25.24 -21.43
C PHE A 60 3.72 -25.51 -22.34
N PRO A 61 2.86 -26.50 -22.03
CA PRO A 61 1.73 -26.87 -22.88
C PRO A 61 0.50 -25.96 -22.74
N SER A 62 0.57 -24.86 -21.96
CA SER A 62 -0.55 -23.94 -21.75
C SER A 62 -1.04 -23.32 -23.06
N GLU A 63 -2.35 -23.15 -23.20
CA GLU A 63 -2.95 -22.38 -24.29
C GLU A 63 -2.58 -20.88 -24.21
N TYR A 64 -2.26 -20.38 -23.01
CA TYR A 64 -1.94 -19.00 -22.75
C TYR A 64 -0.45 -18.82 -22.44
N ILE A 65 0.13 -17.78 -23.04
CA ILE A 65 1.50 -17.32 -22.78
C ILE A 65 1.41 -15.87 -22.31
N HIS A 66 1.83 -15.59 -21.08
CA HIS A 66 1.89 -14.23 -20.58
C HIS A 66 3.19 -13.56 -21.06
N ILE A 67 3.08 -12.41 -21.71
CA ILE A 67 4.20 -11.71 -22.36
C ILE A 67 4.54 -10.38 -21.70
N GLY A 68 4.04 -10.12 -20.48
CA GLY A 68 4.33 -8.90 -19.73
C GLY A 68 3.70 -7.65 -20.32
N GLY A 69 4.52 -6.68 -20.63
CA GLY A 69 4.12 -5.37 -21.20
C GLY A 69 4.02 -4.25 -20.19
N ASP A 70 4.27 -4.54 -18.91
CA ASP A 70 4.26 -3.60 -17.81
C ASP A 70 5.54 -2.79 -17.71
N GLU A 71 5.42 -1.63 -17.07
CA GLU A 71 6.51 -0.78 -16.61
C GLU A 71 7.65 -0.56 -17.63
N VAL A 72 7.31 -0.39 -18.91
CA VAL A 72 8.29 -0.18 -19.98
C VAL A 72 8.63 1.30 -20.10
N PRO A 73 9.83 1.78 -19.67
CA PRO A 73 10.24 3.15 -19.88
C PRO A 73 10.48 3.46 -21.37
N ARG A 74 10.07 4.65 -21.81
CA ARG A 74 10.14 5.07 -23.21
C ARG A 74 11.41 5.89 -23.52
N ASP A 75 12.19 6.22 -22.52
CA ASP A 75 13.28 7.20 -22.64
C ASP A 75 14.34 6.73 -23.63
N ARG A 76 14.76 5.47 -23.55
CA ARG A 76 15.71 4.90 -24.51
C ARG A 76 15.18 4.88 -25.95
N TRP A 77 13.89 4.62 -26.12
CA TRP A 77 13.29 4.59 -27.46
C TRP A 77 13.21 5.97 -28.10
N LYS A 78 12.94 7.02 -27.31
CA LYS A 78 12.92 8.42 -27.79
C LYS A 78 14.25 8.85 -28.38
N GLU A 79 15.35 8.40 -27.79
CA GLU A 79 16.71 8.75 -28.19
C GLU A 79 17.31 7.77 -29.20
N CYS A 80 16.75 6.57 -29.36
CA CYS A 80 17.31 5.51 -30.18
C CYS A 80 17.02 5.72 -31.67
N PRO A 81 18.05 5.89 -32.54
CA PRO A 81 17.84 6.08 -33.98
C PRO A 81 17.11 4.93 -34.65
N LYS A 82 17.30 3.67 -34.17
CA LYS A 82 16.63 2.49 -34.71
C LYS A 82 15.13 2.51 -34.38
N CYS A 83 14.77 2.84 -33.13
CA CYS A 83 13.38 2.95 -32.70
C CYS A 83 12.67 4.10 -33.43
N GLN A 84 13.32 5.28 -33.56
CA GLN A 84 12.76 6.40 -34.29
C GLN A 84 12.62 6.11 -35.81
N ALA A 85 13.55 5.34 -36.39
CA ALA A 85 13.43 4.89 -37.79
C ALA A 85 12.25 3.91 -37.94
N LYS A 86 12.02 3.00 -36.97
CA LYS A 86 10.89 2.07 -36.96
C LYS A 86 9.56 2.80 -36.82
N ILE A 87 9.45 3.79 -35.93
CA ILE A 87 8.27 4.66 -35.80
C ILE A 87 7.94 5.31 -37.14
N LYS A 88 8.95 5.87 -37.82
CA LYS A 88 8.78 6.50 -39.13
C LYS A 88 8.37 5.49 -40.21
N GLU A 89 9.01 4.30 -40.23
CA GLU A 89 8.72 3.20 -41.17
C GLU A 89 7.26 2.77 -41.08
N LEU A 90 6.77 2.59 -39.85
CA LEU A 90 5.40 2.17 -39.55
C LEU A 90 4.37 3.29 -39.67
N GLY A 91 4.80 4.54 -39.83
CA GLY A 91 3.93 5.71 -39.87
C GLY A 91 3.26 6.04 -38.56
N ILE A 92 3.83 5.53 -37.44
CA ILE A 92 3.31 5.74 -36.08
C ILE A 92 3.36 7.24 -35.73
N LYS A 93 2.28 7.69 -35.09
CA LYS A 93 2.16 9.06 -34.56
C LYS A 93 1.55 8.98 -33.17
N GLY A 94 2.04 9.81 -32.26
CA GLY A 94 1.36 10.06 -30.99
C GLY A 94 0.06 10.85 -31.18
N ASP A 95 -0.78 10.81 -30.18
CA ASP A 95 -2.01 11.59 -30.07
C ASP A 95 -2.01 12.46 -28.80
N GLN A 96 -3.19 12.89 -28.33
CA GLN A 96 -3.32 13.73 -27.13
C GLN A 96 -3.07 12.97 -25.83
N GLN A 97 -3.16 11.64 -25.85
CA GLN A 97 -3.09 10.78 -24.67
C GLN A 97 -1.82 9.92 -24.65
N HIS A 98 -1.32 9.53 -25.83
CA HIS A 98 -0.22 8.58 -25.98
C HIS A 98 0.87 9.12 -26.90
N SER A 99 2.12 8.86 -26.54
CA SER A 99 3.29 9.19 -27.35
C SER A 99 3.44 8.22 -28.53
N ALA A 100 4.30 8.54 -29.48
CA ALA A 100 4.65 7.62 -30.57
C ALA A 100 5.35 6.34 -30.04
N GLU A 101 6.05 6.46 -28.93
CA GLU A 101 6.72 5.35 -28.27
C GLU A 101 5.74 4.40 -27.55
N ASP A 102 4.59 4.88 -27.09
CA ASP A 102 3.51 4.02 -26.56
C ASP A 102 2.94 3.17 -27.70
N TYR A 103 2.70 3.73 -28.87
CA TYR A 103 2.32 2.98 -30.06
C TYR A 103 3.42 2.07 -30.60
N LEU A 104 4.69 2.39 -30.37
CA LEU A 104 5.80 1.49 -30.67
C LEU A 104 5.76 0.25 -29.75
N GLN A 105 5.35 0.39 -28.50
CA GLN A 105 5.11 -0.77 -27.64
C GLN A 105 3.94 -1.60 -28.19
N SER A 106 2.85 -0.98 -28.61
CA SER A 106 1.72 -1.68 -29.24
C SER A 106 2.17 -2.51 -30.45
N TYR A 107 3.09 -1.96 -31.26
CA TYR A 107 3.70 -2.74 -32.34
C TYR A 107 4.44 -3.98 -31.86
N VAL A 108 5.26 -3.87 -30.80
CA VAL A 108 5.99 -5.01 -30.22
C VAL A 108 4.99 -6.06 -29.73
N MET A 109 4.00 -5.65 -28.93
CA MET A 109 3.00 -6.55 -28.36
C MET A 109 2.19 -7.25 -29.45
N THR A 110 1.73 -6.52 -30.46
CA THR A 110 0.96 -7.09 -31.59
C THR A 110 1.82 -8.06 -32.42
N ARG A 111 3.10 -7.78 -32.60
CA ARG A 111 4.01 -8.69 -33.30
C ARG A 111 4.18 -10.00 -32.55
N MET A 112 4.38 -9.95 -31.22
CA MET A 112 4.52 -11.13 -30.37
C MET A 112 3.21 -11.91 -30.29
N GLU A 113 2.07 -11.22 -30.20
CA GLU A 113 0.75 -11.86 -30.26
C GLU A 113 0.58 -12.67 -31.54
N ARG A 114 0.79 -12.05 -32.70
CA ARG A 114 0.66 -12.75 -34.01
C ARG A 114 1.60 -13.94 -34.12
N PHE A 115 2.80 -13.83 -33.59
CA PHE A 115 3.75 -14.92 -33.53
C PHE A 115 3.22 -16.08 -32.69
N VAL A 116 2.77 -15.81 -31.46
CA VAL A 116 2.21 -16.80 -30.52
C VAL A 116 0.94 -17.44 -31.11
N GLU A 117 0.04 -16.65 -31.69
CA GLU A 117 -1.16 -17.14 -32.34
C GLU A 117 -0.89 -18.05 -33.57
N SER A 118 0.15 -17.74 -34.35
CA SER A 118 0.55 -18.57 -35.46
C SER A 118 0.98 -19.99 -35.04
N HIS A 119 1.29 -20.15 -33.72
CA HIS A 119 1.59 -21.43 -33.08
C HIS A 119 0.40 -22.02 -32.29
N GLY A 120 -0.81 -21.46 -32.46
CA GLY A 120 -2.03 -21.95 -31.84
C GLY A 120 -2.15 -21.68 -30.35
N ARG A 121 -1.52 -20.61 -29.86
CA ARG A 121 -1.56 -20.14 -28.46
C ARG A 121 -2.13 -18.73 -28.40
N HIS A 122 -2.48 -18.28 -27.20
CA HIS A 122 -3.02 -16.93 -26.92
C HIS A 122 -2.11 -16.17 -25.99
N VAL A 123 -2.08 -14.83 -26.10
CA VAL A 123 -1.29 -14.02 -25.20
C VAL A 123 -2.11 -13.43 -24.07
N ILE A 124 -1.44 -13.25 -22.93
CA ILE A 124 -1.88 -12.41 -21.82
C ILE A 124 -0.83 -11.31 -21.68
N GLY A 125 -1.24 -10.09 -21.35
CA GLY A 125 -0.34 -9.02 -20.95
C GLY A 125 -0.95 -8.18 -19.84
N TRP A 126 -0.06 -7.49 -19.10
CA TRP A 126 -0.47 -6.53 -18.06
C TRP A 126 -1.25 -5.37 -18.66
N ASP A 127 -2.05 -4.68 -17.87
CA ASP A 127 -3.00 -3.68 -18.40
C ASP A 127 -2.34 -2.44 -19.03
N GLU A 128 -1.02 -2.29 -18.98
CA GLU A 128 -0.27 -1.31 -19.80
C GLU A 128 -0.35 -1.56 -21.30
N ILE A 129 -0.68 -2.78 -21.73
CA ILE A 129 -0.92 -3.05 -23.16
C ILE A 129 -2.14 -2.28 -23.72
N LEU A 130 -2.95 -1.69 -22.84
CA LEU A 130 -4.03 -0.76 -23.19
C LEU A 130 -3.55 0.66 -23.47
N ASP A 131 -2.28 0.97 -23.17
CA ASP A 131 -1.69 2.26 -23.45
C ASP A 131 -1.23 2.30 -24.92
N GLY A 132 -2.05 2.87 -25.78
CA GLY A 132 -1.89 2.85 -27.23
C GLY A 132 -2.95 1.97 -27.91
N GLU A 133 -2.54 1.04 -28.77
CA GLU A 133 -3.43 0.13 -29.49
C GLU A 133 -3.29 -1.29 -28.96
N LEU A 134 -4.40 -1.85 -28.46
CA LEU A 134 -4.42 -3.21 -27.95
C LEU A 134 -4.36 -4.23 -29.11
N ALA A 135 -3.51 -5.25 -28.96
CA ALA A 135 -3.44 -6.37 -29.90
C ALA A 135 -4.78 -7.13 -29.98
N PRO A 136 -5.24 -7.55 -31.18
CA PRO A 136 -6.64 -7.91 -31.42
C PRO A 136 -7.26 -9.00 -30.54
N ASN A 137 -6.48 -9.99 -30.10
CA ASN A 137 -6.97 -11.13 -29.32
C ASN A 137 -6.29 -11.25 -27.94
N ALA A 138 -5.55 -10.21 -27.52
CA ALA A 138 -4.86 -10.23 -26.25
C ALA A 138 -5.84 -10.28 -25.07
N THR A 139 -5.53 -11.13 -24.10
CA THR A 139 -6.16 -11.11 -22.78
C THR A 139 -5.45 -10.10 -21.90
N VAL A 140 -6.20 -9.26 -21.20
CA VAL A 140 -5.65 -8.20 -20.35
C VAL A 140 -5.63 -8.67 -18.89
N MET A 141 -4.47 -8.61 -18.23
CA MET A 141 -4.35 -8.83 -16.80
C MET A 141 -4.32 -7.47 -16.08
N SER A 142 -5.40 -7.15 -15.36
CA SER A 142 -5.62 -5.83 -14.75
C SER A 142 -5.06 -5.79 -13.33
N TRP A 143 -3.89 -5.15 -13.14
CA TRP A 143 -3.19 -5.07 -11.86
C TRP A 143 -3.19 -3.66 -11.23
N ARG A 144 -3.26 -2.60 -12.03
CA ARG A 144 -3.29 -1.19 -11.58
C ARG A 144 -4.67 -0.77 -11.03
N GLY A 145 -5.44 -1.71 -10.52
CA GLY A 145 -6.83 -1.57 -10.09
C GLY A 145 -7.83 -2.18 -11.06
N SER A 146 -9.11 -1.81 -10.95
CA SER A 146 -10.18 -2.40 -11.79
C SER A 146 -10.40 -1.67 -13.11
N SER A 147 -9.80 -0.50 -13.32
CA SER A 147 -10.06 0.36 -14.50
C SER A 147 -9.57 -0.25 -15.81
N GLY A 148 -8.41 -0.92 -15.80
CA GLY A 148 -7.87 -1.63 -16.96
C GLY A 148 -8.80 -2.73 -17.41
N GLY A 149 -9.26 -3.57 -16.46
CA GLY A 149 -10.20 -4.63 -16.71
C GLY A 149 -11.55 -4.14 -17.24
N TYR A 150 -12.09 -3.06 -16.64
CA TYR A 150 -13.30 -2.41 -17.15
C TYR A 150 -13.15 -1.96 -18.60
N LYS A 151 -12.04 -1.27 -18.93
CA LYS A 151 -11.75 -0.78 -20.29
C LYS A 151 -11.64 -1.95 -21.29
N ALA A 152 -10.91 -3.00 -20.93
CA ALA A 152 -10.72 -4.17 -21.80
C ALA A 152 -12.03 -4.94 -22.04
N ALA A 153 -12.86 -5.16 -21.00
CA ALA A 153 -14.15 -5.80 -21.14
C ALA A 153 -15.11 -5.01 -22.05
N LYS A 154 -15.10 -3.66 -21.92
CA LYS A 154 -15.83 -2.77 -22.85
C LYS A 154 -15.36 -2.90 -24.32
N MET A 155 -14.13 -3.28 -24.54
CA MET A 155 -13.55 -3.53 -25.86
C MET A 155 -13.74 -4.99 -26.31
N HIS A 156 -14.43 -5.81 -25.54
CA HIS A 156 -14.69 -7.24 -25.77
C HIS A 156 -13.41 -8.10 -25.74
N HIS A 157 -12.43 -7.71 -24.91
CA HIS A 157 -11.25 -8.51 -24.64
C HIS A 157 -11.40 -9.27 -23.32
N ASN A 158 -10.90 -10.50 -23.30
CA ASN A 158 -10.82 -11.28 -22.06
C ASN A 158 -9.97 -10.59 -21.02
N VAL A 159 -10.37 -10.70 -19.75
CA VAL A 159 -9.73 -10.03 -18.62
C VAL A 159 -9.50 -11.00 -17.48
N ILE A 160 -8.31 -10.93 -16.89
CA ILE A 160 -7.99 -11.51 -15.58
C ILE A 160 -7.83 -10.35 -14.60
N MET A 161 -8.60 -10.38 -13.50
CA MET A 161 -8.56 -9.34 -12.49
C MET A 161 -7.54 -9.68 -11.40
N THR A 162 -6.52 -8.83 -11.24
CA THR A 162 -5.48 -9.01 -10.23
C THR A 162 -5.05 -7.66 -9.61
N PRO A 163 -6.01 -6.80 -9.17
CA PRO A 163 -5.68 -5.49 -8.63
C PRO A 163 -4.73 -5.62 -7.43
N ASN A 164 -3.62 -4.87 -7.48
CA ASN A 164 -2.52 -4.99 -6.55
C ASN A 164 -2.92 -4.70 -5.09
N ASP A 165 -3.85 -3.79 -4.89
CA ASP A 165 -4.33 -3.41 -3.56
C ASP A 165 -5.20 -4.50 -2.89
N VAL A 166 -5.62 -5.54 -3.64
CA VAL A 166 -6.47 -6.64 -3.14
C VAL A 166 -5.84 -8.01 -3.35
N LEU A 167 -5.18 -8.25 -4.48
CA LEU A 167 -4.75 -9.59 -4.90
C LEU A 167 -3.23 -9.77 -4.97
N TYR A 168 -2.43 -8.78 -4.54
CA TYR A 168 -1.00 -8.97 -4.32
C TYR A 168 -0.76 -9.49 -2.91
N PHE A 169 -0.41 -10.76 -2.80
CA PHE A 169 -0.25 -11.45 -1.52
C PHE A 169 1.14 -11.28 -0.90
N ASP A 170 2.04 -10.60 -1.55
CA ASP A 170 3.31 -10.12 -1.01
C ASP A 170 3.17 -8.87 -0.13
N TYR A 171 1.98 -8.24 -0.08
CA TYR A 171 1.65 -7.12 0.81
C TYR A 171 1.40 -7.58 2.26
N TYR A 172 1.58 -6.66 3.21
CA TYR A 172 1.26 -6.90 4.62
C TYR A 172 -0.21 -7.28 4.83
N GLN A 173 -0.46 -8.20 5.75
CA GLN A 173 -1.80 -8.67 6.10
C GLN A 173 -2.39 -7.93 7.30
N SER A 174 -1.54 -7.24 8.08
CA SER A 174 -1.89 -6.53 9.29
C SER A 174 -1.27 -5.13 9.29
N LEU A 175 -1.85 -4.20 10.03
CA LEU A 175 -1.26 -2.89 10.29
C LEU A 175 -0.11 -2.96 11.32
N ASP A 176 -0.01 -4.05 12.07
CA ASP A 176 1.10 -4.35 12.97
C ASP A 176 2.22 -5.04 12.19
N THR A 177 2.90 -4.27 11.35
CA THR A 177 3.95 -4.77 10.45
C THR A 177 5.21 -5.24 11.19
N ASP A 178 5.42 -4.79 12.44
CA ASP A 178 6.57 -5.22 13.24
C ASP A 178 6.47 -6.70 13.65
N SER A 179 5.26 -7.25 13.65
CA SER A 179 5.02 -8.68 13.90
C SER A 179 4.94 -9.53 12.65
N GLU A 180 5.12 -8.94 11.47
CA GLU A 180 5.11 -9.65 10.19
C GLU A 180 6.50 -9.78 9.58
N PRO A 181 6.75 -10.79 8.72
CA PRO A 181 7.93 -10.80 7.89
C PRO A 181 7.98 -9.55 6.99
N ILE A 182 9.18 -9.01 6.80
CA ILE A 182 9.37 -7.84 5.93
C ILE A 182 8.70 -8.03 4.56
N SER A 183 8.02 -7.02 4.09
CA SER A 183 7.24 -7.00 2.85
C SER A 183 7.64 -5.79 2.00
N ILE A 184 7.26 -5.80 0.72
CA ILE A 184 7.42 -4.64 -0.18
C ILE A 184 6.67 -3.40 0.32
N GLY A 185 5.64 -3.60 1.14
CA GLY A 185 4.73 -2.56 1.62
C GLY A 185 3.27 -2.95 1.38
N GLY A 186 2.43 -1.94 1.19
CA GLY A 186 0.98 -2.13 0.98
C GLY A 186 0.27 -2.70 2.22
N TYR A 187 -1.06 -2.80 2.13
CA TYR A 187 -1.91 -3.42 3.16
C TYR A 187 -3.05 -4.17 2.49
N ASN A 188 -3.03 -5.48 2.63
CA ASN A 188 -4.01 -6.37 2.01
C ASN A 188 -4.48 -7.43 3.02
N PRO A 189 -5.40 -7.08 3.93
CA PRO A 189 -5.94 -8.00 4.91
C PRO A 189 -6.87 -9.04 4.27
N VAL A 190 -6.97 -10.20 4.87
CA VAL A 190 -7.80 -11.33 4.41
C VAL A 190 -9.24 -10.90 4.11
N LYS A 191 -9.83 -10.05 4.96
CA LYS A 191 -11.21 -9.55 4.78
C LYS A 191 -11.40 -8.80 3.47
N LYS A 192 -10.39 -8.04 3.05
CA LYS A 192 -10.42 -7.30 1.79
C LYS A 192 -10.45 -8.25 0.60
N VAL A 193 -9.64 -9.32 0.64
CA VAL A 193 -9.65 -10.39 -0.38
C VAL A 193 -11.01 -11.08 -0.44
N TYR A 194 -11.56 -11.47 0.73
CA TYR A 194 -12.84 -12.16 0.82
C TYR A 194 -14.02 -11.36 0.25
N LEU A 195 -14.04 -10.05 0.52
CA LEU A 195 -15.12 -9.15 0.09
C LEU A 195 -14.96 -8.61 -1.33
N TYR A 196 -13.84 -8.88 -1.97
CA TYR A 196 -13.60 -8.38 -3.33
C TYR A 196 -14.63 -8.93 -4.33
N GLU A 197 -15.07 -8.07 -5.26
CA GLU A 197 -15.92 -8.41 -6.40
C GLU A 197 -15.12 -8.21 -7.68
N PRO A 198 -14.85 -9.29 -8.43
CA PRO A 198 -13.99 -9.20 -9.61
C PRO A 198 -14.67 -8.56 -10.83
N ILE A 199 -16.01 -8.46 -10.85
CA ILE A 199 -16.76 -7.85 -11.94
C ILE A 199 -16.92 -6.35 -11.64
N PRO A 200 -16.28 -5.44 -12.39
CA PRO A 200 -16.44 -4.01 -12.17
C PRO A 200 -17.87 -3.53 -12.41
N ASP A 201 -18.32 -2.58 -11.59
CA ASP A 201 -19.64 -1.95 -11.78
C ASP A 201 -19.75 -1.26 -13.14
N GLY A 202 -20.96 -1.26 -13.71
CA GLY A 202 -21.27 -0.56 -14.96
C GLY A 202 -20.98 -1.34 -16.25
N LEU A 203 -20.57 -2.60 -16.17
CA LEU A 203 -20.54 -3.52 -17.30
C LEU A 203 -21.93 -4.10 -17.56
N THR A 204 -22.30 -4.23 -18.85
CA THR A 204 -23.50 -4.99 -19.27
C THR A 204 -23.29 -6.48 -19.06
N GLU A 205 -24.38 -7.29 -19.07
CA GLU A 205 -24.29 -8.75 -18.97
C GLU A 205 -23.41 -9.38 -20.08
N GLU A 206 -23.40 -8.79 -21.27
CA GLU A 206 -22.55 -9.22 -22.38
C GLU A 206 -21.07 -8.92 -22.07
N GLU A 207 -20.79 -7.71 -21.58
CA GLU A 207 -19.42 -7.29 -21.27
C GLU A 207 -18.84 -8.03 -20.05
N GLN A 208 -19.67 -8.41 -19.08
CA GLN A 208 -19.24 -9.19 -17.92
C GLN A 208 -18.69 -10.56 -18.30
N GLN A 209 -19.12 -11.13 -19.41
CA GLN A 209 -18.64 -12.45 -19.89
C GLN A 209 -17.15 -12.45 -20.26
N TYR A 210 -16.57 -11.28 -20.51
CA TYR A 210 -15.14 -11.12 -20.77
C TYR A 210 -14.28 -11.15 -19.51
N ILE A 211 -14.87 -11.01 -18.30
CA ILE A 211 -14.14 -11.17 -17.04
C ILE A 211 -14.00 -12.68 -16.74
N LEU A 212 -12.82 -13.23 -17.03
CA LEU A 212 -12.55 -14.66 -16.83
C LEU A 212 -12.51 -15.04 -15.36
N GLY A 213 -12.15 -14.09 -14.49
CA GLY A 213 -12.07 -14.27 -13.05
C GLY A 213 -10.84 -13.56 -12.45
N PRO A 214 -10.66 -13.68 -11.13
CA PRO A 214 -9.53 -13.08 -10.41
C PRO A 214 -8.37 -14.07 -10.27
N GLN A 215 -7.16 -13.49 -10.13
CA GLN A 215 -5.92 -14.18 -9.80
C GLN A 215 -5.17 -13.41 -8.71
N ALA A 216 -4.53 -14.12 -7.78
CA ALA A 216 -3.62 -13.50 -6.84
C ALA A 216 -2.16 -13.71 -7.26
N ASN A 217 -1.31 -12.74 -6.94
CA ASN A 217 0.11 -12.76 -7.23
C ASN A 217 0.93 -12.74 -5.92
N ILE A 218 2.09 -13.39 -5.92
CA ILE A 218 3.10 -13.32 -4.87
C ILE A 218 4.43 -13.03 -5.56
N TRP A 219 4.91 -11.79 -5.42
CA TRP A 219 6.22 -11.40 -5.89
C TRP A 219 7.29 -11.76 -4.88
N THR A 220 8.50 -12.08 -5.34
CA THR A 220 9.48 -12.78 -4.50
C THR A 220 10.60 -11.93 -3.97
N GLU A 221 10.61 -10.61 -4.18
CA GLU A 221 11.65 -9.68 -3.73
C GLU A 221 11.91 -9.80 -2.21
N TYR A 222 10.83 -10.01 -1.44
CA TYR A 222 10.89 -10.20 0.01
C TYR A 222 10.39 -11.60 0.45
N THR A 223 10.34 -12.56 -0.48
CA THR A 223 9.82 -13.92 -0.23
C THR A 223 10.88 -14.95 -0.56
N SER A 224 11.90 -15.05 0.29
CA SER A 224 13.11 -15.83 0.04
C SER A 224 12.98 -17.34 0.31
N THR A 225 11.88 -17.80 0.93
CA THR A 225 11.70 -19.21 1.30
C THR A 225 10.27 -19.67 1.04
N PHE A 226 10.08 -20.97 0.79
CA PHE A 226 8.74 -21.55 0.66
C PHE A 226 7.87 -21.34 1.91
N ASN A 227 8.50 -21.31 3.08
CA ASN A 227 7.81 -21.04 4.34
C ASN A 227 7.22 -19.61 4.38
N LEU A 228 7.88 -18.64 3.76
CA LEU A 228 7.34 -17.29 3.58
C LEU A 228 6.22 -17.25 2.52
N VAL A 229 6.31 -18.06 1.45
CA VAL A 229 5.22 -18.21 0.50
C VAL A 229 3.95 -18.70 1.22
N LEU A 230 4.06 -19.74 2.06
CA LEU A 230 2.92 -20.23 2.84
C LEU A 230 2.33 -19.15 3.76
N TYR A 231 3.18 -18.42 4.48
CA TYR A 231 2.73 -17.31 5.33
C TYR A 231 1.96 -16.24 4.56
N ARG A 232 2.49 -15.83 3.40
CA ARG A 232 1.85 -14.80 2.56
C ARG A 232 0.55 -15.30 1.91
N MET A 233 0.51 -16.57 1.56
CA MET A 233 -0.61 -17.19 0.88
C MET A 233 -1.76 -17.53 1.84
N ILE A 234 -1.46 -18.18 2.97
CA ILE A 234 -2.47 -18.67 3.91
C ILE A 234 -2.72 -17.64 5.02
N PRO A 235 -3.98 -17.26 5.31
CA PRO A 235 -5.25 -17.83 4.82
C PRO A 235 -5.85 -17.12 3.59
N ARG A 236 -5.19 -16.13 2.99
CA ARG A 236 -5.75 -15.36 1.85
C ARG A 236 -6.15 -16.22 0.67
N ILE A 237 -5.45 -17.34 0.42
CA ILE A 237 -5.83 -18.26 -0.67
C ILE A 237 -7.19 -18.93 -0.43
N GLY A 238 -7.52 -19.22 0.84
CA GLY A 238 -8.84 -19.72 1.22
C GLY A 238 -9.94 -18.67 1.01
N ALA A 239 -9.64 -17.41 1.30
CA ALA A 239 -10.55 -16.29 1.03
C ALA A 239 -10.76 -16.08 -0.47
N LEU A 240 -9.68 -16.12 -1.25
CA LEU A 240 -9.73 -16.05 -2.72
C LEU A 240 -10.58 -17.21 -3.30
N ALA A 241 -10.36 -18.43 -2.83
CA ALA A 241 -11.11 -19.59 -3.32
C ALA A 241 -12.62 -19.44 -3.06
N GLU A 242 -13.02 -19.04 -1.85
CA GLU A 242 -14.44 -18.86 -1.55
C GLU A 242 -15.04 -17.68 -2.33
N MET A 243 -14.32 -16.59 -2.46
CA MET A 243 -14.74 -15.44 -3.26
C MET A 243 -15.00 -15.81 -4.71
N GLN A 244 -14.21 -16.73 -5.29
CA GLN A 244 -14.38 -17.23 -6.66
C GLN A 244 -15.56 -18.18 -6.83
N TRP A 245 -15.94 -18.92 -5.80
CA TRP A 245 -16.98 -19.96 -5.87
C TRP A 245 -18.35 -19.52 -5.34
N CYS A 246 -18.40 -18.43 -4.58
CA CYS A 246 -19.64 -17.94 -3.98
C CYS A 246 -20.16 -16.69 -4.68
N LEU A 247 -21.47 -16.62 -4.86
CA LEU A 247 -22.12 -15.38 -5.27
C LEU A 247 -22.03 -14.31 -4.15
N PRO A 248 -22.01 -13.03 -4.48
CA PRO A 248 -21.86 -11.95 -3.49
C PRO A 248 -22.84 -12.05 -2.31
N GLU A 249 -24.10 -12.38 -2.57
CA GLU A 249 -25.16 -12.51 -1.55
C GLU A 249 -25.01 -13.76 -0.66
N GLN A 250 -24.12 -14.68 -1.01
CA GLN A 250 -23.85 -15.90 -0.23
C GLN A 250 -22.63 -15.76 0.66
N LYS A 251 -21.89 -14.65 0.54
CA LYS A 251 -20.68 -14.41 1.32
C LYS A 251 -21.02 -14.17 2.79
N ASP A 252 -20.40 -14.96 3.69
CA ASP A 252 -20.49 -14.82 5.14
C ASP A 252 -19.08 -14.91 5.72
N TYR A 253 -18.44 -13.76 5.89
CA TYR A 253 -17.04 -13.66 6.33
C TYR A 253 -16.82 -14.29 7.71
N GLU A 254 -17.72 -14.07 8.67
CA GLU A 254 -17.58 -14.61 10.02
C GLU A 254 -17.66 -16.13 10.02
N ASN A 255 -18.62 -16.70 9.29
CA ASN A 255 -18.73 -18.15 9.12
C ASN A 255 -17.50 -18.72 8.41
N TRP A 256 -16.99 -18.02 7.37
CA TRP A 256 -15.78 -18.43 6.69
C TRP A 256 -14.57 -18.46 7.63
N VAL A 257 -14.36 -17.43 8.46
CA VAL A 257 -13.27 -17.40 9.45
C VAL A 257 -13.35 -18.59 10.39
N LEU A 258 -14.54 -18.99 10.86
CA LEU A 258 -14.72 -20.16 11.72
C LEU A 258 -14.36 -21.47 11.00
N ARG A 259 -14.65 -21.59 9.72
CA ARG A 259 -14.26 -22.76 8.90
C ARG A 259 -12.74 -22.76 8.66
N GLU A 260 -12.16 -21.63 8.32
CA GLU A 260 -10.72 -21.45 8.14
C GLU A 260 -9.94 -21.73 9.43
N TYR A 261 -10.47 -21.31 10.59
CA TYR A 261 -9.88 -21.66 11.89
C TYR A 261 -9.83 -23.18 12.14
N ARG A 262 -10.77 -23.94 11.60
CA ARG A 262 -10.72 -25.42 11.67
C ARG A 262 -9.64 -25.98 10.75
N MET A 263 -9.36 -25.31 9.63
CA MET A 263 -8.29 -25.70 8.70
C MET A 263 -6.90 -25.53 9.32
N THR A 264 -6.72 -24.65 10.33
CA THR A 264 -5.43 -24.50 11.02
C THR A 264 -4.89 -25.79 11.60
N LYS A 265 -5.78 -26.74 11.98
CA LYS A 265 -5.37 -28.07 12.43
C LYS A 265 -4.62 -28.88 11.37
N LEU A 266 -4.99 -28.70 10.09
CA LEU A 266 -4.26 -29.30 8.97
C LEU A 266 -2.96 -28.56 8.73
N TYR A 267 -2.97 -27.23 8.80
CA TYR A 267 -1.76 -26.43 8.65
C TYR A 267 -0.72 -26.79 9.72
N ASP A 268 -1.15 -26.91 10.97
CA ASP A 268 -0.30 -27.35 12.08
C ASP A 268 0.19 -28.81 11.89
N LEU A 269 -0.66 -29.72 11.37
CA LEU A 269 -0.27 -31.10 11.09
C LEU A 269 0.83 -31.21 10.02
N TYR A 270 0.79 -30.33 9.01
CA TYR A 270 1.77 -30.28 7.92
C TYR A 270 2.93 -29.35 8.21
N ASP A 271 2.99 -28.75 9.40
CA ASP A 271 4.00 -27.75 9.81
C ASP A 271 4.06 -26.57 8.81
N TRP A 272 2.90 -26.14 8.35
CA TRP A 272 2.78 -25.00 7.44
C TRP A 272 2.80 -23.69 8.23
N ASN A 273 3.64 -22.77 7.79
CA ASN A 273 3.62 -21.41 8.31
C ASN A 273 2.42 -20.64 7.70
N TYR A 274 1.56 -20.06 8.55
CA TYR A 274 0.42 -19.29 8.10
C TYR A 274 0.20 -18.06 8.97
N ALA A 275 -0.36 -16.98 8.37
CA ALA A 275 -0.67 -15.77 9.11
C ALA A 275 -1.89 -15.99 10.04
N LYS A 276 -1.77 -15.52 11.29
CA LYS A 276 -2.76 -15.78 12.35
C LYS A 276 -3.63 -14.57 12.68
N HIS A 277 -3.43 -13.44 12.00
CA HIS A 277 -4.04 -12.13 12.33
C HIS A 277 -5.57 -12.18 12.45
N ILE A 278 -6.25 -12.92 11.55
CA ILE A 278 -7.71 -13.03 11.58
C ILE A 278 -8.25 -13.85 12.77
N PHE A 279 -7.38 -14.56 13.48
CA PHE A 279 -7.74 -15.38 14.66
C PHE A 279 -7.37 -14.68 15.98
N ASP A 280 -6.82 -13.47 15.90
CA ASP A 280 -6.51 -12.60 17.03
C ASP A 280 -7.69 -11.69 17.38
N LEU A 281 -7.53 -10.91 18.44
CA LEU A 281 -8.50 -9.88 18.80
C LEU A 281 -8.45 -8.71 17.82
N GLU A 282 -9.62 -8.17 17.51
CA GLU A 282 -9.75 -6.84 16.95
C GLU A 282 -10.01 -5.84 18.07
N VAL A 283 -9.16 -4.83 18.20
CA VAL A 283 -9.29 -3.77 19.21
C VAL A 283 -9.63 -2.48 18.47
N LYS A 284 -10.89 -2.06 18.59
CA LYS A 284 -11.36 -0.80 18.03
C LYS A 284 -11.37 0.26 19.12
N ILE A 285 -10.59 1.32 18.89
CA ILE A 285 -10.46 2.46 19.79
C ILE A 285 -11.20 3.64 19.17
N THR A 286 -12.16 4.20 19.90
CA THR A 286 -13.01 5.29 19.40
C THR A 286 -13.09 6.39 20.44
N PRO A 287 -12.57 7.59 20.15
CA PRO A 287 -12.74 8.75 20.99
C PRO A 287 -14.22 9.16 21.12
N VAL A 288 -14.67 9.43 22.36
CA VAL A 288 -15.99 9.98 22.65
C VAL A 288 -15.79 11.38 23.24
N VAL A 289 -15.58 12.33 22.33
CA VAL A 289 -15.16 13.70 22.65
C VAL A 289 -16.15 14.40 23.60
N GLU A 290 -17.46 14.24 23.39
CA GLU A 290 -18.49 14.89 24.20
C GLU A 290 -18.50 14.41 25.66
N GLU A 291 -18.05 13.18 25.91
CA GLU A 291 -18.05 12.53 27.23
C GLU A 291 -16.64 12.47 27.85
N GLY A 292 -15.60 12.81 27.09
CA GLY A 292 -14.23 12.91 27.56
C GLY A 292 -13.56 11.56 27.89
N PHE A 293 -13.92 10.49 27.19
CA PHE A 293 -13.27 9.19 27.34
C PHE A 293 -13.03 8.52 25.99
N ILE A 294 -12.13 7.54 25.98
CA ILE A 294 -11.90 6.64 24.85
C ILE A 294 -12.69 5.36 25.08
N ASN A 295 -13.54 5.00 24.13
CA ASN A 295 -14.27 3.75 24.12
C ASN A 295 -13.44 2.67 23.42
N VAL A 296 -13.09 1.60 24.14
CA VAL A 296 -12.32 0.47 23.61
C VAL A 296 -13.23 -0.75 23.47
N ASN A 297 -13.56 -1.07 22.23
CA ASN A 297 -14.30 -2.27 21.87
C ASN A 297 -13.34 -3.37 21.47
N ILE A 298 -13.42 -4.53 22.14
CA ILE A 298 -12.60 -5.69 21.84
C ILE A 298 -13.50 -6.80 21.31
N SER A 299 -13.22 -7.27 20.11
CA SER A 299 -13.98 -8.32 19.45
C SER A 299 -13.10 -9.49 19.00
N LYS A 300 -13.73 -10.61 18.72
CA LYS A 300 -13.08 -11.83 18.24
C LYS A 300 -14.01 -12.60 17.32
N LEU A 301 -13.44 -13.30 16.35
CA LEU A 301 -14.17 -14.18 15.44
C LEU A 301 -14.05 -15.67 15.80
N VAL A 302 -13.12 -16.04 16.67
CA VAL A 302 -12.87 -17.43 17.06
C VAL A 302 -13.22 -17.69 18.54
N ASP A 303 -13.38 -18.96 18.92
CA ASP A 303 -13.73 -19.35 20.28
C ASP A 303 -12.63 -19.01 21.31
N GLY A 304 -13.07 -18.71 22.53
CA GLY A 304 -12.22 -18.35 23.67
C GLY A 304 -12.82 -17.20 24.46
N ASP A 305 -12.25 -16.90 25.60
CA ASP A 305 -12.60 -15.72 26.40
C ASP A 305 -11.66 -14.57 26.10
N ILE A 306 -12.20 -13.37 25.97
CA ILE A 306 -11.39 -12.16 25.90
C ILE A 306 -10.98 -11.80 27.32
N VAL A 307 -9.67 -11.70 27.53
CA VAL A 307 -9.08 -11.31 28.82
C VAL A 307 -8.32 -10.00 28.60
N TYR A 308 -8.48 -9.06 29.53
CA TYR A 308 -7.73 -7.83 29.54
C TYR A 308 -7.08 -7.52 30.88
N VAL A 309 -6.05 -6.69 30.83
CA VAL A 309 -5.29 -6.20 31.99
C VAL A 309 -5.08 -4.70 31.78
N ILE A 310 -5.40 -3.90 32.78
CA ILE A 310 -5.04 -2.46 32.83
C ILE A 310 -3.89 -2.29 33.81
N ASP A 311 -2.79 -1.73 33.34
CA ASP A 311 -1.51 -1.63 34.04
C ASP A 311 -1.04 -3.04 34.51
N ASP A 312 -0.58 -3.15 35.73
CA ASP A 312 -0.16 -4.42 36.34
C ASP A 312 -1.25 -5.04 37.23
N LYS A 313 -2.53 -4.71 37.04
CA LYS A 313 -3.64 -5.23 37.83
C LYS A 313 -3.95 -6.68 37.45
N ALA A 314 -4.82 -7.33 38.21
CA ALA A 314 -5.25 -8.69 37.93
C ALA A 314 -6.01 -8.78 36.59
N PRO A 315 -5.82 -9.87 35.81
CA PRO A 315 -6.57 -10.09 34.58
C PRO A 315 -8.08 -10.16 34.82
N LEU A 316 -8.84 -9.53 33.95
CA LEU A 316 -10.30 -9.48 33.96
C LEU A 316 -10.86 -10.04 32.66
N ARG A 317 -12.06 -10.63 32.76
CA ARG A 317 -12.80 -11.04 31.57
C ARG A 317 -13.52 -9.84 30.97
N TYR A 318 -13.35 -9.64 29.67
CA TYR A 318 -14.05 -8.59 28.94
C TYR A 318 -15.50 -8.98 28.67
N THR A 319 -16.44 -8.13 29.04
CA THR A 319 -17.88 -8.33 28.88
C THR A 319 -18.60 -7.13 28.25
N GLU A 320 -17.99 -5.96 28.34
CA GLU A 320 -18.52 -4.70 27.82
C GLU A 320 -17.39 -3.77 27.41
N PRO A 321 -17.65 -2.74 26.59
CA PRO A 321 -16.65 -1.77 26.18
C PRO A 321 -15.95 -1.11 27.36
N LEU A 322 -14.63 -0.91 27.24
CA LEU A 322 -13.84 -0.23 28.28
C LEU A 322 -13.83 1.28 28.01
N HIS A 323 -14.02 2.06 29.05
CA HIS A 323 -13.91 3.51 29.02
C HIS A 323 -12.58 3.93 29.65
N ILE A 324 -11.68 4.48 28.82
CA ILE A 324 -10.36 4.95 29.22
C ILE A 324 -10.36 6.47 29.22
N ASN A 325 -10.02 7.10 30.37
CA ASN A 325 -10.01 8.54 30.55
C ASN A 325 -8.79 9.05 31.33
N SER A 326 -7.79 8.22 31.51
CA SER A 326 -6.53 8.53 32.19
C SER A 326 -5.42 7.64 31.66
N ASP A 327 -4.19 8.05 31.88
CA ASP A 327 -2.99 7.30 31.51
C ASP A 327 -3.09 5.87 32.00
N CYS A 328 -2.89 4.93 31.10
CA CYS A 328 -2.81 3.53 31.44
C CYS A 328 -2.23 2.71 30.27
N THR A 329 -1.87 1.46 30.59
CA THR A 329 -1.54 0.43 29.62
C THR A 329 -2.62 -0.62 29.61
N LEU A 330 -3.31 -0.77 28.49
CA LEU A 330 -4.26 -1.88 28.24
C LEU A 330 -3.52 -3.00 27.51
N SER A 331 -3.60 -4.21 28.08
CA SER A 331 -3.15 -5.45 27.43
C SER A 331 -4.33 -6.40 27.30
N CYS A 332 -4.52 -7.04 26.14
CA CYS A 332 -5.59 -7.99 25.95
C CYS A 332 -5.19 -9.19 25.10
N TYR A 333 -5.83 -10.34 25.30
CA TYR A 333 -5.60 -11.57 24.56
C TYR A 333 -6.80 -12.51 24.61
N ILE A 334 -6.88 -13.45 23.66
CA ILE A 334 -7.84 -14.56 23.72
C ILE A 334 -7.27 -15.65 24.62
N SER A 335 -8.06 -16.12 25.61
CA SER A 335 -7.77 -17.30 26.40
C SER A 335 -8.65 -18.46 25.93
N ARG A 336 -8.05 -19.56 25.46
CA ARG A 336 -8.76 -20.68 24.87
C ARG A 336 -8.98 -21.79 25.92
N SER A 337 -9.97 -22.63 25.69
CA SER A 337 -10.35 -23.74 26.60
C SER A 337 -9.24 -24.79 26.74
N ASP A 338 -8.34 -24.91 25.79
CA ASP A 338 -7.17 -25.80 25.83
C ASP A 338 -5.98 -25.22 26.63
N GLY A 339 -6.14 -24.02 27.20
CA GLY A 339 -5.11 -23.31 27.95
C GLY A 339 -4.16 -22.47 27.11
N THR A 340 -4.32 -22.48 25.79
CA THR A 340 -3.51 -21.61 24.90
C THR A 340 -4.00 -20.17 24.94
N ARG A 341 -3.08 -19.24 24.60
CA ARG A 341 -3.39 -17.81 24.50
C ARG A 341 -3.12 -17.32 23.06
N GLY A 342 -3.99 -16.42 22.60
CA GLY A 342 -3.74 -15.67 21.39
C GLY A 342 -2.62 -14.65 21.58
N LYS A 343 -2.36 -13.86 20.53
CA LYS A 343 -1.40 -12.76 20.58
C LYS A 343 -1.79 -11.76 21.67
N LEU A 344 -0.79 -11.28 22.43
CA LEU A 344 -0.96 -10.17 23.35
C LEU A 344 -0.98 -8.86 22.55
N ILE A 345 -2.11 -8.15 22.60
CA ILE A 345 -2.24 -6.81 22.04
C ILE A 345 -2.07 -5.81 23.18
N LYS A 346 -1.21 -4.82 22.99
CA LYS A 346 -0.91 -3.80 23.99
C LYS A 346 -1.20 -2.42 23.40
N SER A 347 -1.91 -1.58 24.16
CA SER A 347 -2.16 -0.17 23.83
C SER A 347 -1.79 0.68 25.04
N GLU A 348 -0.99 1.70 24.83
CA GLU A 348 -0.52 2.62 25.85
C GLU A 348 -1.19 3.97 25.65
N PHE A 349 -2.03 4.38 26.60
CA PHE A 349 -2.77 5.63 26.57
C PHE A 349 -2.04 6.69 27.38
N ARG A 350 -1.86 7.85 26.80
CA ARG A 350 -1.29 9.05 27.41
C ARG A 350 -2.20 10.24 27.14
N PHE A 351 -2.61 10.91 28.18
CA PHE A 351 -3.55 12.02 28.10
C PHE A 351 -2.85 13.34 28.37
N SER A 352 -3.19 14.34 27.61
CA SER A 352 -2.79 15.73 27.75
C SER A 352 -4.02 16.64 27.85
N LYS A 353 -3.81 17.94 27.97
CA LYS A 353 -4.91 18.92 27.92
C LYS A 353 -5.63 18.94 26.57
N ALA A 354 -4.98 18.47 25.50
CA ALA A 354 -5.57 18.37 24.17
C ALA A 354 -6.37 17.08 23.96
N SER A 355 -6.13 16.03 24.75
CA SER A 355 -6.74 14.72 24.52
C SER A 355 -8.26 14.79 24.60
N MET A 356 -8.93 14.19 23.64
CA MET A 356 -10.40 14.14 23.55
C MET A 356 -11.07 15.50 23.35
N LYS A 357 -10.34 16.52 22.87
CA LYS A 357 -10.90 17.84 22.60
C LYS A 357 -11.38 17.94 21.14
N PRO A 358 -12.28 18.91 20.83
CA PRO A 358 -12.60 19.21 19.44
C PRO A 358 -11.35 19.68 18.68
N ILE A 359 -11.14 19.09 17.50
CA ILE A 359 -10.02 19.44 16.63
C ILE A 359 -10.52 19.67 15.20
N THR A 360 -9.97 20.67 14.53
CA THR A 360 -10.23 20.97 13.12
C THR A 360 -8.94 21.07 12.35
N LEU A 361 -8.96 20.58 11.10
CA LEU A 361 -7.83 20.64 10.18
C LEU A 361 -8.17 21.57 9.01
N LYS A 362 -7.33 22.58 8.77
CA LYS A 362 -7.45 23.46 7.62
C LYS A 362 -7.07 22.74 6.34
N ASN A 363 -6.00 21.96 6.38
CA ASN A 363 -5.56 21.07 5.30
C ASN A 363 -5.85 19.63 5.70
N GLN A 364 -6.63 18.92 4.89
CA GLN A 364 -6.93 17.51 5.17
C GLN A 364 -5.71 16.63 4.86
N PRO A 365 -5.45 15.56 5.64
CA PRO A 365 -4.43 14.59 5.32
C PRO A 365 -4.75 13.89 3.99
N ASN A 366 -3.73 13.33 3.36
CA ASN A 366 -3.91 12.53 2.14
C ASN A 366 -4.85 11.35 2.44
N LYS A 367 -5.78 11.06 1.52
CA LYS A 367 -6.80 10.01 1.66
C LYS A 367 -6.23 8.64 2.05
N GLN A 368 -5.04 8.31 1.58
CA GLN A 368 -4.35 7.06 1.89
C GLN A 368 -3.95 6.96 3.37
N TYR A 369 -3.73 8.09 4.04
CA TYR A 369 -3.25 8.19 5.42
C TYR A 369 -4.15 9.08 6.28
N ALA A 370 -5.45 9.09 6.01
CA ALA A 370 -6.44 9.88 6.75
C ALA A 370 -7.09 9.09 7.89
N TYR A 371 -7.11 7.76 7.79
CA TYR A 371 -7.66 6.83 8.80
C TYR A 371 -8.96 7.32 9.46
N ASP A 372 -8.97 7.49 10.78
CA ASP A 372 -10.13 7.97 11.54
C ASP A 372 -10.19 9.53 11.61
N GLY A 373 -9.41 10.20 10.75
CA GLY A 373 -9.41 11.67 10.63
C GLY A 373 -8.67 12.38 11.75
N ALA A 374 -9.02 13.66 11.97
CA ALA A 374 -8.31 14.55 12.89
C ALA A 374 -8.18 14.01 14.32
N GLN A 375 -9.10 13.17 14.76
CA GLN A 375 -9.10 12.60 16.10
C GLN A 375 -7.87 11.75 16.42
N VAL A 376 -7.22 11.16 15.40
CA VAL A 376 -5.94 10.42 15.55
C VAL A 376 -4.85 11.29 16.18
N LEU A 377 -4.91 12.61 16.02
CA LEU A 377 -3.92 13.55 16.60
C LEU A 377 -4.12 13.84 18.08
N ILE A 378 -5.22 13.39 18.68
CA ILE A 378 -5.58 13.72 20.08
C ILE A 378 -6.33 12.55 20.76
N ASP A 379 -6.11 11.33 20.33
CA ASP A 379 -6.77 10.15 20.91
C ASP A 379 -5.96 9.49 22.04
N GLY A 380 -4.85 10.10 22.45
CA GLY A 380 -4.00 9.63 23.53
C GLY A 380 -3.12 8.44 23.16
N LEU A 381 -2.94 8.16 21.86
CA LEU A 381 -2.17 7.01 21.38
C LEU A 381 -1.05 7.46 20.43
N HIS A 382 0.18 7.22 20.85
CA HIS A 382 1.34 7.51 20.03
C HIS A 382 1.52 6.52 18.87
N GLY A 383 2.07 7.03 17.77
CA GLY A 383 2.60 6.24 16.68
C GLY A 383 3.90 5.53 17.07
N HIS A 384 4.22 4.47 16.37
CA HIS A 384 5.53 3.80 16.41
C HIS A 384 6.20 3.94 15.03
N THR A 385 7.36 3.32 14.81
CA THR A 385 8.15 3.51 13.57
C THR A 385 7.41 3.18 12.27
N ASN A 386 6.35 2.38 12.32
CA ASN A 386 5.51 2.11 11.16
C ASN A 386 4.45 3.21 10.94
N TYR A 387 4.69 4.10 9.99
CA TYR A 387 3.76 5.17 9.63
C TYR A 387 2.43 4.69 9.01
N ARG A 388 2.31 3.39 8.66
CA ARG A 388 1.09 2.76 8.14
C ARG A 388 0.21 2.13 9.22
N SER A 389 0.56 2.29 10.48
CA SER A 389 -0.11 1.66 11.63
C SER A 389 -1.51 2.19 11.95
N GLY A 390 -1.98 3.22 11.24
CA GLY A 390 -3.24 3.91 11.57
C GLY A 390 -3.12 4.93 12.73
N ARG A 391 -1.90 5.13 13.27
CA ARG A 391 -1.58 6.08 14.35
C ARG A 391 -0.87 7.34 13.83
N TRP A 392 -0.85 7.53 12.54
CA TRP A 392 -0.18 8.63 11.85
C TRP A 392 -1.11 9.24 10.83
N LEU A 393 -1.20 10.55 10.79
CA LEU A 393 -1.79 11.25 9.65
C LEU A 393 -0.68 11.78 8.75
N GLY A 394 -0.87 11.67 7.42
CA GLY A 394 0.15 12.03 6.43
C GLY A 394 -0.27 13.16 5.50
N TRP A 395 0.59 14.16 5.31
CA TRP A 395 0.43 15.26 4.35
C TRP A 395 1.53 15.24 3.30
N TYR A 396 1.17 15.47 2.06
CA TYR A 396 2.10 15.51 0.93
C TYR A 396 2.19 16.93 0.36
N GLY A 397 3.29 17.60 0.61
CA GLY A 397 3.55 18.95 0.10
C GLY A 397 2.62 20.04 0.63
N THR A 398 1.91 19.78 1.72
CA THR A 398 1.04 20.73 2.40
C THR A 398 1.30 20.69 3.89
N ASP A 399 1.10 21.81 4.58
CA ASP A 399 1.25 21.89 6.01
C ASP A 399 0.17 21.07 6.74
N LEU A 400 0.53 20.40 7.84
CA LEU A 400 -0.45 20.19 8.89
C LEU A 400 -0.78 21.56 9.46
N ASP A 401 -2.06 21.86 9.63
CA ASP A 401 -2.57 23.07 10.24
C ASP A 401 -3.81 22.66 11.05
N ALA A 402 -3.60 22.45 12.36
CA ALA A 402 -4.57 21.86 13.28
C ALA A 402 -4.92 22.86 14.39
N THR A 403 -6.21 23.13 14.56
CA THR A 403 -6.74 23.94 15.67
C THR A 403 -7.49 23.06 16.66
N ILE A 404 -7.07 23.09 17.91
CA ILE A 404 -7.65 22.36 19.06
C ILE A 404 -8.41 23.36 19.94
N ASP A 405 -9.71 23.08 20.23
CA ASP A 405 -10.51 23.84 21.21
C ASP A 405 -10.42 23.13 22.57
N LEU A 406 -9.73 23.72 23.51
CA LEU A 406 -9.59 23.19 24.88
C LEU A 406 -10.90 23.25 25.68
N ASN A 407 -12.00 23.74 25.05
CA ASN A 407 -13.35 23.98 25.59
C ASN A 407 -13.45 25.17 26.53
N GLU A 408 -12.40 25.46 27.31
CA GLU A 408 -12.33 26.58 28.29
C GLU A 408 -10.91 27.17 28.33
N PRO A 409 -10.75 28.40 28.82
CA PRO A 409 -9.44 28.98 29.03
C PRO A 409 -8.59 28.10 29.95
N THR A 410 -7.49 27.58 29.42
CA THR A 410 -6.60 26.61 30.06
C THR A 410 -5.17 27.14 30.01
N GLU A 411 -4.45 27.07 31.11
CA GLU A 411 -3.03 27.42 31.15
C GLU A 411 -2.22 26.31 30.46
N ILE A 412 -1.37 26.71 29.51
CA ILE A 412 -0.49 25.81 28.77
C ILE A 412 0.94 26.38 28.73
N SER A 413 1.94 25.50 28.64
CA SER A 413 3.37 25.88 28.58
C SER A 413 4.20 25.03 27.65
N GLN A 414 3.62 23.97 27.04
CA GLN A 414 4.35 23.07 26.16
C GLN A 414 3.39 22.42 25.15
N VAL A 415 3.89 22.24 23.92
CA VAL A 415 3.30 21.39 22.91
C VAL A 415 4.34 20.38 22.47
N LYS A 416 3.98 19.10 22.39
CA LYS A 416 4.85 18.05 21.86
C LYS A 416 4.08 17.03 21.03
N PHE A 417 4.79 16.38 20.10
CA PHE A 417 4.33 15.31 19.24
C PHE A 417 5.55 14.62 18.60
N ASN A 418 5.33 13.51 17.89
CA ASN A 418 6.38 12.90 17.08
C ASN A 418 6.12 13.11 15.59
N LEU A 419 7.20 13.18 14.83
CA LEU A 419 7.23 13.00 13.40
C LEU A 419 7.77 11.60 13.09
N ASN A 420 7.19 10.92 12.11
CA ASN A 420 7.84 9.75 11.53
C ASN A 420 8.86 10.22 10.50
N VAL A 421 10.05 9.64 10.48
CA VAL A 421 11.07 9.94 9.48
C VAL A 421 11.50 8.66 8.78
N ASN A 422 11.28 8.60 7.48
CA ASN A 422 11.74 7.54 6.61
C ASN A 422 12.04 8.12 5.21
N MET A 423 13.25 8.61 5.03
CA MET A 423 13.62 9.33 3.80
C MET A 423 13.50 8.48 2.53
N LYS A 424 13.64 7.14 2.64
CA LYS A 424 13.46 6.24 1.49
C LYS A 424 12.02 6.28 0.95
N ASP A 425 11.06 6.51 1.83
CA ASP A 425 9.63 6.65 1.48
C ASP A 425 9.24 8.14 1.33
N TRP A 426 10.23 9.04 1.18
CA TRP A 426 10.07 10.49 1.02
C TRP A 426 9.45 11.18 2.25
N ILE A 427 9.58 10.58 3.44
CA ILE A 427 9.06 11.10 4.70
C ILE A 427 10.21 11.76 5.46
N PHE A 428 10.08 13.07 5.70
CA PHE A 428 11.11 13.89 6.32
C PHE A 428 10.62 14.46 7.67
N ASN A 429 11.57 14.96 8.47
CA ASN A 429 11.23 15.83 9.60
C ASN A 429 10.65 17.16 9.08
N ALA A 430 10.02 17.91 9.98
CA ALA A 430 9.48 19.22 9.64
C ALA A 430 10.57 20.24 9.30
N LYS A 431 10.27 21.17 8.39
CA LYS A 431 11.07 22.37 8.13
C LYS A 431 10.88 23.39 9.24
N SER A 432 9.64 23.58 9.68
CA SER A 432 9.31 24.46 10.81
C SER A 432 8.05 23.99 11.52
N VAL A 433 7.97 24.33 12.80
CA VAL A 433 6.78 24.12 13.62
C VAL A 433 6.44 25.44 14.31
N LYS A 434 5.15 25.78 14.34
CA LYS A 434 4.61 26.95 15.01
C LYS A 434 3.48 26.56 15.94
N VAL A 435 3.40 27.25 17.08
CA VAL A 435 2.29 27.18 18.02
C VAL A 435 1.68 28.57 18.12
N LEU A 436 0.39 28.66 17.86
CA LEU A 436 -0.38 29.87 17.97
C LEU A 436 -1.53 29.66 18.97
N VAL A 437 -1.98 30.70 19.58
CA VAL A 437 -3.07 30.67 20.57
C VAL A 437 -4.12 31.72 20.26
N SER A 438 -5.36 31.44 20.67
CA SER A 438 -6.49 32.37 20.52
C SER A 438 -7.49 32.15 21.66
N ASP A 439 -8.18 33.22 22.07
CA ASP A 439 -9.27 33.16 23.04
C ASP A 439 -10.65 33.04 22.34
N ASP A 440 -10.75 33.46 21.10
CA ASP A 440 -11.99 33.51 20.32
C ASP A 440 -12.05 32.53 19.11
N GLY A 441 -10.91 31.87 18.79
CA GLY A 441 -10.78 30.97 17.66
C GLY A 441 -10.70 31.67 16.30
N ILE A 442 -10.49 32.99 16.28
CA ILE A 442 -10.42 33.83 15.06
C ILE A 442 -9.09 34.54 14.96
N ASP A 443 -8.71 35.26 16.01
CA ASP A 443 -7.46 36.03 16.06
C ASP A 443 -6.38 35.20 16.76
N PHE A 444 -5.49 34.61 15.98
CA PHE A 444 -4.39 33.79 16.48
C PHE A 444 -3.09 34.56 16.60
N LYS A 445 -2.40 34.36 17.71
CA LYS A 445 -1.09 34.93 18.02
C LYS A 445 -0.05 33.83 18.15
N GLU A 446 1.05 33.92 17.39
CA GLU A 446 2.20 33.04 17.53
C GLU A 446 2.87 33.25 18.87
N ILE A 447 3.07 32.18 19.64
CA ILE A 447 3.71 32.16 20.94
C ILE A 447 5.01 31.37 20.94
N ALA A 448 5.16 30.41 20.04
CA ALA A 448 6.39 29.66 19.85
C ALA A 448 6.56 29.28 18.40
N SER A 449 7.80 29.26 17.91
CA SER A 449 8.18 28.72 16.63
C SER A 449 9.60 28.18 16.66
N LYS A 450 9.84 27.14 15.84
CA LYS A 450 11.15 26.52 15.72
C LYS A 450 11.36 26.02 14.31
N ASP A 451 12.49 26.42 13.73
CA ASP A 451 12.99 25.86 12.47
C ASP A 451 13.90 24.67 12.80
N TYR A 452 13.85 23.67 11.96
CA TYR A 452 14.64 22.44 12.09
C TYR A 452 15.50 22.26 10.85
N ASP A 453 16.73 21.81 11.03
CA ASP A 453 17.55 21.33 9.92
C ASP A 453 17.02 20.00 9.44
N MET A 454 17.12 19.76 8.12
CA MET A 454 16.78 18.47 7.53
C MET A 454 17.71 17.39 8.10
N VAL A 455 17.14 16.25 8.47
CA VAL A 455 17.94 15.10 8.91
C VAL A 455 18.95 14.67 7.84
N PRO A 456 20.13 14.14 8.23
CA PRO A 456 21.15 13.71 7.27
C PRO A 456 20.67 12.54 6.42
N ALA A 457 21.24 12.40 5.21
CA ALA A 457 20.79 11.40 4.21
C ALA A 457 20.93 9.94 4.65
N ASP A 458 21.77 9.68 5.65
CA ASP A 458 21.98 8.37 6.28
C ASP A 458 21.18 8.17 7.58
N TYR A 459 20.19 9.06 7.84
CA TYR A 459 19.32 8.94 9.01
C TYR A 459 18.58 7.59 8.99
N ILE A 460 18.68 6.87 10.09
CA ILE A 460 17.96 5.59 10.25
C ILE A 460 16.48 5.92 10.48
N PRO A 461 15.54 5.29 9.75
CA PRO A 461 14.12 5.50 9.96
C PRO A 461 13.72 5.34 11.42
N ASP A 462 13.13 6.36 12.02
CA ASP A 462 12.75 6.40 13.43
C ASP A 462 11.76 7.53 13.72
N LEU A 463 11.33 7.62 14.97
CA LEU A 463 10.56 8.72 15.50
C LEU A 463 11.45 9.96 15.67
N TYR A 464 10.92 11.11 15.32
CA TYR A 464 11.59 12.40 15.52
C TYR A 464 10.74 13.24 16.47
N PRO A 465 11.13 13.36 17.76
CA PRO A 465 10.35 14.10 18.74
C PRO A 465 10.42 15.61 18.47
N VAL A 466 9.27 16.24 18.57
CA VAL A 466 9.10 17.69 18.50
C VAL A 466 8.60 18.17 19.83
N GLU A 467 9.32 19.11 20.43
CA GLU A 467 8.96 19.76 21.68
C GLU A 467 9.15 21.28 21.55
N LEU A 468 8.11 22.04 21.86
CA LEU A 468 8.13 23.49 21.98
C LEU A 468 7.66 23.88 23.38
N GLU A 469 8.59 24.41 24.17
CA GLU A 469 8.31 25.01 25.48
C GLU A 469 8.17 26.53 25.33
N PHE A 470 7.29 27.14 26.09
CA PHE A 470 7.05 28.57 26.09
C PHE A 470 6.60 29.05 27.49
N GLU A 471 6.66 30.37 27.74
CA GLU A 471 6.13 30.93 28.98
C GLU A 471 4.64 30.58 29.13
N PRO A 472 4.19 30.20 30.34
CA PRO A 472 2.80 29.84 30.56
C PRO A 472 1.82 30.89 30.06
N VAL A 473 0.84 30.46 29.28
CA VAL A 473 -0.23 31.31 28.74
C VAL A 473 -1.59 30.63 28.94
N THR A 474 -2.58 31.42 29.35
CA THR A 474 -3.98 30.92 29.43
C THR A 474 -4.70 31.23 28.14
N THR A 475 -5.24 30.20 27.49
CA THR A 475 -5.91 30.30 26.20
C THR A 475 -6.97 29.22 26.05
N ARG A 476 -7.92 29.39 25.14
CA ARG A 476 -8.92 28.38 24.79
C ARG A 476 -8.53 27.59 23.53
N TYR A 477 -7.95 28.23 22.53
CA TYR A 477 -7.62 27.59 21.26
C TYR A 477 -6.11 27.52 21.07
N VAL A 478 -5.65 26.35 20.63
CA VAL A 478 -4.25 26.10 20.27
C VAL A 478 -4.19 25.67 18.82
N GLU A 479 -3.45 26.40 18.01
CA GLU A 479 -3.18 26.04 16.60
C GLU A 479 -1.73 25.57 16.48
N VAL A 480 -1.56 24.41 15.85
CA VAL A 480 -0.24 23.81 15.57
C VAL A 480 -0.07 23.73 14.06
N VAL A 481 0.98 24.36 13.55
CA VAL A 481 1.33 24.35 12.14
C VAL A 481 2.66 23.65 11.94
N VAL A 482 2.69 22.61 11.10
CA VAL A 482 3.90 21.85 10.78
C VAL A 482 4.14 21.91 9.28
N THR A 483 5.24 22.55 8.88
CA THR A 483 5.58 22.77 7.48
C THR A 483 6.54 21.69 6.95
N PRO A 484 6.24 21.00 5.84
CA PRO A 484 7.11 20.00 5.23
C PRO A 484 8.33 20.62 4.53
N TYR A 485 9.30 19.78 4.24
CA TYR A 485 10.36 20.04 3.28
C TYR A 485 9.92 19.67 1.85
N ASP A 486 10.69 20.16 0.86
CA ASP A 486 10.77 19.53 -0.46
C ASP A 486 11.91 18.52 -0.49
N CYS A 487 11.82 17.49 -1.33
CA CYS A 487 12.87 16.50 -1.48
C CYS A 487 14.17 17.14 -1.97
N PRO A 488 15.30 16.96 -1.25
CA PRO A 488 16.53 17.69 -1.53
C PRO A 488 17.25 17.16 -2.76
N LYS A 489 18.18 17.98 -3.29
CA LYS A 489 19.04 17.59 -4.40
C LYS A 489 19.88 16.34 -4.03
N GLY A 490 19.87 15.36 -4.91
CA GLY A 490 20.53 14.07 -4.71
C GLY A 490 19.63 12.98 -4.12
N HIS A 491 18.41 13.34 -3.73
CA HIS A 491 17.38 12.38 -3.33
C HIS A 491 16.57 11.92 -4.54
N THR A 492 16.07 10.68 -4.54
CA THR A 492 15.25 10.10 -5.64
C THR A 492 14.01 10.90 -5.96
N GLY A 493 13.43 11.59 -4.97
CA GLY A 493 12.29 12.49 -5.11
C GLY A 493 12.63 13.94 -5.42
N TYR A 494 13.88 14.27 -5.82
CA TYR A 494 14.25 15.66 -6.07
C TYR A 494 13.32 16.38 -7.05
N GLY A 495 12.85 17.54 -6.63
CA GLY A 495 11.88 18.34 -7.40
C GLY A 495 10.41 18.06 -7.08
N TYR A 496 10.14 17.10 -6.21
CA TYR A 496 8.82 16.81 -5.68
C TYR A 496 8.72 17.18 -4.19
N PRO A 497 7.51 17.43 -3.67
CA PRO A 497 7.29 17.64 -2.24
C PRO A 497 7.65 16.40 -1.43
N ALA A 498 8.00 16.60 -0.16
CA ALA A 498 8.14 15.51 0.80
C ALA A 498 6.82 15.28 1.58
N TRP A 499 6.75 14.14 2.22
CA TRP A 499 5.71 13.81 3.20
C TRP A 499 6.11 14.30 4.59
N ILE A 500 5.11 14.72 5.38
CA ILE A 500 5.18 14.74 6.85
C ILE A 500 4.13 13.80 7.41
N PHE A 501 4.49 13.09 8.47
CA PHE A 501 3.59 12.25 9.25
C PHE A 501 3.67 12.66 10.71
N VAL A 502 2.51 12.94 11.29
CA VAL A 502 2.36 13.42 12.67
C VAL A 502 1.47 12.44 13.43
N ASP A 503 1.85 12.14 14.68
CA ASP A 503 1.05 11.33 15.60
C ASP A 503 0.25 12.20 16.60
N GLU A 504 0.20 11.83 17.85
CA GLU A 504 -0.52 12.49 18.94
C GLU A 504 0.05 13.88 19.25
N ILE A 505 -0.79 14.92 19.21
CA ILE A 505 -0.46 16.27 19.65
C ILE A 505 -0.82 16.44 21.12
N GLU A 506 0.19 16.54 21.96
CA GLU A 506 0.03 16.72 23.40
C GLU A 506 0.22 18.21 23.78
N VAL A 507 -0.65 18.70 24.65
CA VAL A 507 -0.60 20.06 25.21
C VAL A 507 -0.51 19.99 26.72
N TYR A 508 0.48 20.63 27.32
CA TYR A 508 0.71 20.62 28.75
C TYR A 508 0.74 22.02 29.39
#